data_672343e40e9873d378d912742ab6a063
#
_entry.id   672343e40e9873d378d912742ab6a063
#
_cell.length_a   1.000
_cell.length_b   1.000
_cell.length_c   1.000
_cell.angle_alpha   90.00
_cell.angle_beta   90.00
_cell.angle_gamma   90.00
#
_symmetry.space_group_name_H-M   'P 1'
#
loop_
_entity.id
_entity.type
_entity.pdbx_description
1 polymer ?
#
loop_
_entity_poly.entity_id
_entity_poly.type
_entity_poly.pdbx_seq_one_letter_code
_entity_poly.pdbx_strand_id
1 'polypeptide(L)'
;MSIIDNRKAFHEYFIEDRFEAGLVLQGWEVKSIRAGRAQLKESHIIVRNGELWLLGMHVSPLPTASTHIHPDATRTRKLLLKKDEISKLIGKVEQRGYTIVPINLHYKGGRIKLDIALARGKKLHDKRDSARERDWLREKDRIMKHDTRRR
;
A
#
# COMPACT_ATOMS: atom_id res chain seq x y z
N MET A 1 -0.51 12.05 8.48
CA MET A 1 -1.26 11.14 9.34
C MET A 1 -1.92 10.05 8.50
N SER A 2 -1.69 8.79 8.81
CA SER A 2 -2.27 7.67 8.07
C SER A 2 -3.75 7.49 8.41
N ILE A 3 -4.56 7.24 7.38
CA ILE A 3 -5.98 6.92 7.56
C ILE A 3 -6.15 5.41 7.62
N ILE A 4 -5.53 4.70 6.67
CA ILE A 4 -5.65 3.25 6.50
C ILE A 4 -4.31 2.72 6.05
N ASP A 5 -3.82 1.68 6.73
CA ASP A 5 -2.56 1.00 6.40
C ASP A 5 -2.81 -0.33 5.73
N ASN A 6 -1.91 -0.71 4.82
CA ASN A 6 -1.91 -2.02 4.18
C ASN A 6 -0.74 -2.86 4.72
N ARG A 7 -0.95 -3.48 5.87
CA ARG A 7 0.07 -4.31 6.54
C ARG A 7 0.47 -5.54 5.73
N LYS A 8 -0.46 -6.06 4.94
CA LYS A 8 -0.25 -7.23 4.08
C LYS A 8 0.87 -7.00 3.08
N ALA A 9 1.01 -5.77 2.56
CA ALA A 9 2.06 -5.43 1.60
C ALA A 9 3.45 -5.68 2.19
N PHE A 10 3.68 -5.33 3.45
CA PHE A 10 4.97 -5.53 4.11
C PHE A 10 5.27 -7.00 4.40
N HIS A 11 4.23 -7.81 4.54
CA HIS A 11 4.40 -9.24 4.76
C HIS A 11 4.71 -9.99 3.47
N GLU A 12 4.06 -9.63 2.38
CA GLU A 12 4.13 -10.37 1.10
C GLU A 12 5.20 -9.84 0.14
N TYR A 13 5.68 -8.61 0.35
CA TYR A 13 6.60 -7.95 -0.58
C TYR A 13 7.81 -7.36 0.10
N PHE A 14 8.94 -7.37 -0.61
CA PHE A 14 10.10 -6.54 -0.28
C PHE A 14 9.83 -5.15 -0.84
N ILE A 15 9.67 -4.18 0.04
CA ILE A 15 9.33 -2.80 -0.33
C ILE A 15 10.61 -2.03 -0.67
N GLU A 16 10.62 -1.41 -1.84
CA GLU A 16 11.74 -0.58 -2.29
C GLU A 16 11.31 0.89 -2.34
N ASP A 17 11.41 1.55 -3.49
CA ASP A 17 11.10 2.97 -3.63
C ASP A 17 9.63 3.27 -3.37
N ARG A 18 9.37 4.33 -2.61
CA ARG A 18 8.01 4.80 -2.32
C ARG A 18 7.70 6.08 -3.10
N PHE A 19 6.43 6.23 -3.45
CA PHE A 19 5.90 7.40 -4.16
C PHE A 19 4.57 7.80 -3.55
N GLU A 20 4.26 9.09 -3.60
CA GLU A 20 2.97 9.59 -3.17
C GLU A 20 2.11 9.88 -4.39
N ALA A 21 0.96 9.22 -4.49
CA ALA A 21 0.03 9.39 -5.59
C ALA A 21 -1.23 10.12 -5.15
N GLY A 22 -1.78 10.94 -6.04
CA GLY A 22 -3.13 11.43 -5.89
C GLY A 22 -4.14 10.37 -6.33
N LEU A 23 -5.39 10.54 -5.95
CA LEU A 23 -6.48 9.65 -6.31
C LEU A 23 -7.62 10.45 -6.92
N VAL A 24 -8.16 9.96 -8.04
CA VAL A 24 -9.40 10.49 -8.59
C VAL A 24 -10.56 9.82 -7.85
N LEU A 25 -11.18 10.56 -6.94
CA LEU A 25 -12.24 10.06 -6.06
C LEU A 25 -13.56 10.79 -6.32
N GLN A 26 -14.65 10.06 -6.11
CA GLN A 26 -15.99 10.65 -6.08
C GLN A 26 -16.27 11.23 -4.69
N GLY A 27 -17.22 12.17 -4.59
CA GLY A 27 -17.51 12.84 -3.32
C GLY A 27 -17.86 11.89 -2.18
N TRP A 28 -18.68 10.86 -2.47
CA TRP A 28 -19.08 9.89 -1.46
C TRP A 28 -17.88 9.03 -0.99
N GLU A 29 -16.92 8.78 -1.89
CA GLU A 29 -15.70 8.04 -1.55
C GLU A 29 -14.84 8.82 -0.58
N VAL A 30 -14.68 10.12 -0.79
CA VAL A 30 -13.93 11.00 0.12
C VAL A 30 -14.53 10.96 1.52
N LYS A 31 -15.84 11.06 1.63
CA LYS A 31 -16.55 11.01 2.92
C LYS A 31 -16.36 9.66 3.61
N SER A 32 -16.49 8.57 2.86
CA SER A 32 -16.31 7.21 3.41
C SER A 32 -14.90 6.96 3.88
N ILE A 33 -13.90 7.37 3.10
CA ILE A 33 -12.49 7.22 3.46
C ILE A 33 -12.17 8.01 4.73
N ARG A 34 -12.67 9.24 4.83
CA ARG A 34 -12.49 10.07 6.04
C ARG A 34 -13.11 9.42 7.27
N ALA A 35 -14.19 8.68 7.10
CA ALA A 35 -14.83 7.92 8.17
C ALA A 35 -14.13 6.58 8.46
N GLY A 36 -13.02 6.28 7.79
CA GLY A 36 -12.27 5.04 7.98
C GLY A 36 -12.92 3.82 7.34
N ARG A 37 -13.84 4.01 6.40
CA ARG A 37 -14.60 2.93 5.78
C ARG A 37 -14.01 2.48 4.44
N ALA A 38 -12.71 2.26 4.40
CA ALA A 38 -12.01 1.75 3.23
C ALA A 38 -11.01 0.67 3.64
N GLN A 39 -10.71 -0.24 2.73
CA GLN A 39 -9.75 -1.31 2.94
C GLN A 39 -8.83 -1.44 1.73
N LEU A 40 -7.53 -1.58 1.99
CA LEU A 40 -6.50 -1.76 0.96
C LEU A 40 -6.05 -3.21 0.82
N LYS A 41 -6.47 -4.09 1.70
CA LYS A 41 -5.98 -5.46 1.81
C LYS A 41 -5.99 -6.24 0.49
N GLU A 42 -7.08 -6.14 -0.26
CA GLU A 42 -7.26 -6.85 -1.54
C GLU A 42 -6.95 -5.97 -2.75
N SER A 43 -6.39 -4.78 -2.53
CA SER A 43 -6.11 -3.84 -3.61
C SER A 43 -4.76 -4.11 -4.26
N HIS A 44 -4.65 -3.74 -5.52
CA HIS A 44 -3.41 -3.80 -6.28
C HIS A 44 -3.40 -2.71 -7.34
N ILE A 45 -2.22 -2.44 -7.86
CA ILE A 45 -2.03 -1.37 -8.85
C ILE A 45 -1.62 -1.99 -10.16
N ILE A 46 -2.27 -1.53 -11.25
CA ILE A 46 -1.93 -1.96 -12.61
C ILE A 46 -1.51 -0.78 -13.46
N VAL A 47 -0.75 -1.08 -14.51
CA VAL A 47 -0.40 -0.14 -15.56
C VAL A 47 -1.32 -0.38 -16.74
N ARG A 48 -2.01 0.66 -17.19
CA ARG A 48 -2.93 0.58 -18.31
C ARG A 48 -2.89 1.88 -19.10
N ASN A 49 -2.62 1.80 -20.41
CA ASN A 49 -2.54 2.96 -21.30
C ASN A 49 -1.55 4.03 -20.81
N GLY A 50 -0.40 3.60 -20.27
CA GLY A 50 0.63 4.52 -19.78
C GLY A 50 0.29 5.21 -18.46
N GLU A 51 -0.74 4.76 -17.76
CA GLU A 51 -1.19 5.32 -16.49
C GLU A 51 -1.33 4.23 -15.43
N LEU A 52 -1.37 4.66 -14.17
CA LEU A 52 -1.51 3.76 -13.03
C LEU A 52 -2.94 3.79 -12.50
N TRP A 53 -3.46 2.61 -12.18
CA TRP A 53 -4.83 2.42 -11.70
C TRP A 53 -4.84 1.56 -10.44
N LEU A 54 -5.66 1.95 -9.48
CA LEU A 54 -5.87 1.20 -8.25
C LEU A 54 -7.14 0.34 -8.40
N LEU A 55 -6.97 -0.97 -8.29
CA LEU A 55 -8.06 -1.93 -8.37
C LEU A 55 -8.27 -2.58 -7.00
N GLY A 56 -9.51 -2.95 -6.71
CA GLY A 56 -9.83 -3.76 -5.55
C GLY A 56 -9.85 -3.05 -4.21
N MET A 57 -9.59 -1.73 -4.15
CA MET A 57 -9.79 -0.99 -2.92
C MET A 57 -11.28 -0.90 -2.63
N HIS A 58 -11.69 -1.43 -1.48
CA HIS A 58 -13.07 -1.43 -1.05
C HIS A 58 -13.38 -0.17 -0.25
N VAL A 59 -14.36 0.60 -0.71
CA VAL A 59 -14.86 1.78 0.00
C VAL A 59 -16.34 1.59 0.26
N SER A 60 -16.71 1.39 1.53
CA SER A 60 -18.10 1.18 1.91
C SER A 60 -18.86 2.50 1.97
N PRO A 61 -20.02 2.61 1.27
CA PRO A 61 -20.83 3.83 1.35
C PRO A 61 -21.32 4.07 2.79
N LEU A 62 -21.41 5.35 3.16
CA LEU A 62 -22.00 5.73 4.44
C LEU A 62 -23.52 5.50 4.40
N PRO A 63 -24.16 5.13 5.56
CA PRO A 63 -25.61 4.96 5.63
C PRO A 63 -26.40 6.22 5.22
N THR A 64 -25.76 7.39 5.33
CA THR A 64 -26.34 8.69 4.98
C THR A 64 -26.12 9.09 3.52
N ALA A 65 -25.54 8.20 2.70
CA ALA A 65 -25.31 8.49 1.29
C ALA A 65 -26.61 8.81 0.57
N SER A 66 -26.56 9.78 -0.36
CA SER A 66 -27.72 10.19 -1.14
C SER A 66 -28.27 9.02 -1.98
N THR A 67 -29.61 8.94 -2.09
CA THR A 67 -30.28 7.94 -2.91
C THR A 67 -30.01 8.13 -4.41
N HIS A 68 -29.50 9.29 -4.81
CA HIS A 68 -29.09 9.58 -6.19
C HIS A 68 -27.73 9.01 -6.57
N ILE A 69 -26.99 8.51 -5.58
CA ILE A 69 -25.67 7.91 -5.81
C ILE A 69 -25.85 6.42 -6.04
N HIS A 70 -25.17 5.90 -7.07
CA HIS A 70 -25.06 4.47 -7.31
C HIS A 70 -23.62 4.06 -6.99
N PRO A 71 -23.29 3.88 -5.71
CA PRO A 71 -21.90 3.67 -5.31
C PRO A 71 -21.40 2.27 -5.70
N ASP A 72 -20.28 2.24 -6.41
CA ASP A 72 -19.53 1.02 -6.66
C ASP A 72 -18.39 0.94 -5.65
N ALA A 73 -18.52 0.07 -4.66
CA ALA A 73 -17.57 -0.05 -3.56
C ALA A 73 -16.17 -0.42 -4.04
N THR A 74 -16.04 -1.12 -5.15
CA THR A 74 -14.77 -1.62 -5.68
C THR A 74 -14.38 -0.97 -7.01
N ARG A 75 -14.86 0.23 -7.28
CA ARG A 75 -14.57 0.97 -8.50
C ARG A 75 -13.06 1.08 -8.73
N THR A 76 -12.63 0.94 -9.99
CA THR A 76 -11.26 1.20 -10.39
C THR A 76 -10.99 2.70 -10.30
N ARG A 77 -9.90 3.08 -9.63
CA ARG A 77 -9.56 4.48 -9.38
C ARG A 77 -8.24 4.85 -10.01
N LYS A 78 -8.22 5.96 -10.71
CA LYS A 78 -7.01 6.46 -11.37
C LYS A 78 -6.07 7.08 -10.34
N LEU A 79 -4.79 6.77 -10.46
CA LEU A 79 -3.73 7.38 -9.65
C LEU A 79 -3.11 8.55 -10.41
N LEU A 80 -2.80 9.61 -9.68
CA LEU A 80 -2.21 10.83 -10.23
C LEU A 80 -0.77 10.96 -9.73
N LEU A 81 0.16 10.90 -10.69
CA LEU A 81 1.59 11.05 -10.43
C LEU A 81 2.21 11.93 -11.53
N LYS A 82 3.43 12.38 -11.29
CA LYS A 82 4.20 13.11 -12.30
C LYS A 82 4.61 12.15 -13.42
N LYS A 83 4.75 12.69 -14.63
CA LYS A 83 5.12 11.87 -15.81
C LYS A 83 6.43 11.09 -15.62
N ASP A 84 7.42 11.72 -15.01
CA ASP A 84 8.72 11.08 -14.74
C ASP A 84 8.57 9.95 -13.71
N GLU A 85 7.72 10.12 -12.71
CA GLU A 85 7.42 9.06 -11.73
C GLU A 85 6.72 7.88 -12.39
N ILE A 86 5.73 8.16 -13.23
CA ILE A 86 5.01 7.11 -13.99
C ILE A 86 5.97 6.35 -14.89
N SER A 87 6.81 7.05 -15.64
CA SER A 87 7.80 6.43 -16.54
C SER A 87 8.76 5.54 -15.77
N LYS A 88 9.25 6.00 -14.64
CA LYS A 88 10.17 5.23 -13.79
C LYS A 88 9.50 3.96 -13.26
N LEU A 89 8.26 4.06 -12.79
CA LEU A 89 7.51 2.92 -12.27
C LEU A 89 7.20 1.90 -13.37
N ILE A 90 6.77 2.36 -14.54
CA ILE A 90 6.49 1.47 -15.68
C ILE A 90 7.76 0.73 -16.11
N GLY A 91 8.88 1.44 -16.22
CA GLY A 91 10.15 0.84 -16.58
C GLY A 91 10.59 -0.25 -15.62
N LYS A 92 10.37 -0.04 -14.32
CA LYS A 92 10.70 -1.02 -13.29
C LYS A 92 9.76 -2.22 -13.28
N VAL A 93 8.46 -2.00 -13.49
CA VAL A 93 7.46 -3.08 -13.53
C VAL A 93 7.71 -4.01 -14.73
N GLU A 94 8.24 -3.50 -15.82
CA GLU A 94 8.65 -4.31 -16.97
C GLU A 94 9.81 -5.25 -16.62
N GLN A 95 10.59 -4.94 -15.59
CA GLN A 95 11.61 -5.84 -15.09
C GLN A 95 10.99 -6.99 -14.32
N ARG A 96 11.54 -8.18 -14.52
CA ARG A 96 11.03 -9.41 -13.92
C ARG A 96 10.99 -9.35 -12.40
N GLY A 97 9.84 -9.64 -11.82
CA GLY A 97 9.65 -9.76 -10.38
C GLY A 97 9.24 -8.47 -9.67
N TYR A 98 9.16 -7.34 -10.39
CA TYR A 98 8.73 -6.08 -9.79
C TYR A 98 7.23 -5.84 -9.99
N THR A 99 6.61 -5.22 -9.00
CA THR A 99 5.21 -4.79 -9.04
C THR A 99 5.06 -3.50 -8.25
N ILE A 100 3.90 -2.89 -8.32
CA ILE A 100 3.57 -1.69 -7.55
C ILE A 100 2.48 -2.05 -6.55
N VAL A 101 2.68 -1.75 -5.29
CA VAL A 101 1.73 -2.08 -4.22
C VAL A 101 1.27 -0.83 -3.49
N PRO A 102 -0.01 -0.76 -3.07
CA PRO A 102 -0.48 0.33 -2.22
C PRO A 102 -0.05 0.10 -0.78
N ILE A 103 0.42 1.15 -0.12
CA ILE A 103 0.96 1.09 1.24
C ILE A 103 -0.01 1.66 2.26
N ASN A 104 -0.45 2.89 2.06
CA ASN A 104 -1.42 3.51 2.96
C ASN A 104 -2.16 4.67 2.30
N LEU A 105 -3.32 4.98 2.87
CA LEU A 105 -4.05 6.22 2.59
C LEU A 105 -3.74 7.22 3.71
N HIS A 106 -3.48 8.47 3.35
CA HIS A 106 -3.17 9.51 4.31
C HIS A 106 -3.63 10.88 3.81
N TYR A 107 -3.65 11.86 4.72
CA TYR A 107 -3.95 13.24 4.36
C TYR A 107 -2.67 14.03 4.12
N LYS A 108 -2.71 14.86 3.09
CA LYS A 108 -1.66 15.85 2.82
C LYS A 108 -2.29 17.09 2.21
N GLY A 109 -2.15 18.22 2.90
CA GLY A 109 -2.75 19.47 2.45
C GLY A 109 -4.27 19.39 2.32
N GLY A 110 -4.94 18.65 3.21
CA GLY A 110 -6.39 18.46 3.17
C GLY A 110 -6.89 17.49 2.10
N ARG A 111 -5.99 16.89 1.34
CA ARG A 111 -6.33 15.93 0.29
C ARG A 111 -5.96 14.53 0.71
N ILE A 112 -6.72 13.56 0.20
CA ILE A 112 -6.42 12.14 0.40
C ILE A 112 -5.38 11.72 -0.63
N LYS A 113 -4.28 11.16 -0.14
CA LYS A 113 -3.18 10.64 -0.96
C LYS A 113 -2.97 9.16 -0.67
N LEU A 114 -2.40 8.48 -1.64
CA LEU A 114 -2.03 7.06 -1.51
C LEU A 114 -0.52 6.93 -1.62
N ASP A 115 0.11 6.39 -0.60
CA ASP A 115 1.51 5.95 -0.72
C ASP A 115 1.51 4.63 -1.47
N ILE A 116 2.33 4.58 -2.51
CA ILE A 116 2.57 3.38 -3.30
C ILE A 116 4.05 3.07 -3.27
N ALA A 117 4.39 1.83 -3.53
CA ALA A 117 5.78 1.41 -3.53
C ALA A 117 6.07 0.43 -4.64
N LEU A 118 7.28 0.56 -5.18
CA LEU A 118 7.86 -0.47 -6.01
C LEU A 118 8.29 -1.62 -5.12
N ALA A 119 7.92 -2.84 -5.48
CA ALA A 119 8.11 -3.99 -4.61
C ALA A 119 8.41 -5.26 -5.40
N ARG A 120 9.03 -6.22 -4.72
CA ARG A 120 9.22 -7.58 -5.24
C ARG A 120 8.48 -8.56 -4.36
N GLY A 121 7.77 -9.50 -4.97
CA GLY A 121 7.08 -10.53 -4.23
C GLY A 121 8.03 -11.42 -3.45
N LYS A 122 7.69 -11.72 -2.21
CA LYS A 122 8.40 -12.71 -1.40
C LYS A 122 7.91 -14.10 -1.77
N LYS A 123 8.83 -15.00 -2.07
CA LYS A 123 8.51 -16.41 -2.21
C LYS A 123 8.26 -17.00 -0.81
N LEU A 124 7.60 -18.14 -0.75
CA LEU A 124 7.27 -18.77 0.53
C LEU A 124 8.50 -18.96 1.42
N HIS A 125 9.62 -19.42 0.83
CA HIS A 125 10.85 -19.62 1.59
C HIS A 125 11.46 -18.28 2.08
N ASP A 126 11.31 -17.18 1.31
CA ASP A 126 11.77 -15.86 1.72
C ASP A 126 11.01 -15.35 2.94
N LYS A 127 9.71 -15.63 3.01
CA LYS A 127 8.89 -15.28 4.17
C LYS A 127 9.35 -16.02 5.42
N ARG A 128 9.68 -17.30 5.29
CA ARG A 128 10.20 -18.14 6.38
C ARG A 128 11.57 -17.67 6.83
N ASP A 129 12.45 -17.38 5.88
CA ASP A 129 13.81 -16.90 6.17
C ASP A 129 13.79 -15.55 6.88
N SER A 130 12.92 -14.62 6.45
CA SER A 130 12.76 -13.33 7.12
C SER A 130 12.31 -13.49 8.57
N ALA A 131 11.40 -14.43 8.83
CA ALA A 131 10.94 -14.73 10.18
C ALA A 131 12.06 -15.34 11.04
N ARG A 132 12.83 -16.27 10.47
CA ARG A 132 13.98 -16.89 11.13
C ARG A 132 15.06 -15.87 11.47
N GLU A 133 15.38 -14.96 10.56
CA GLU A 133 16.35 -13.90 10.80
C GLU A 133 15.93 -13.02 11.96
N ARG A 134 14.67 -12.62 12.02
CA ARG A 134 14.14 -11.81 13.12
C ARG A 134 14.26 -12.53 14.46
N ASP A 135 13.90 -13.80 14.50
CA ASP A 135 13.97 -14.61 15.71
C ASP A 135 15.43 -14.81 16.14
N TRP A 136 16.33 -15.09 15.20
CA TRP A 136 17.75 -15.24 15.48
C TRP A 136 18.37 -13.95 16.04
N LEU A 137 18.02 -12.81 15.47
CA LEU A 137 18.49 -11.49 15.94
C LEU A 137 18.01 -11.22 17.37
N ARG A 138 16.79 -11.59 17.70
CA ARG A 138 16.24 -11.45 19.06
C ARG A 138 17.00 -12.31 20.04
N GLU A 139 17.33 -13.54 19.70
CA GLU A 139 18.11 -14.44 20.54
C GLU A 139 19.53 -13.92 20.73
N LYS A 140 20.16 -13.46 19.67
CA LYS A 140 21.50 -12.88 19.71
C LYS A 140 21.55 -11.69 20.67
N ASP A 141 20.56 -10.80 20.59
CA ASP A 141 20.47 -9.65 21.49
C ASP A 141 20.31 -10.08 22.95
N ARG A 142 19.52 -11.09 23.22
CA ARG A 142 19.35 -11.65 24.57
C ARG A 142 20.65 -12.22 25.11
N ILE A 143 21.37 -12.97 24.30
CA ILE A 143 22.65 -13.57 24.67
C ILE A 143 23.68 -12.48 24.98
N MET A 144 23.79 -11.48 24.13
CA MET A 144 24.71 -10.37 24.31
C MET A 144 24.42 -9.56 25.60
N LYS A 145 23.15 -9.29 25.86
CA LYS A 145 22.71 -8.62 27.10
C LYS A 145 23.04 -9.44 28.33
N HIS A 146 22.88 -10.75 28.26
CA HIS A 146 23.17 -11.66 29.36
C HIS A 146 24.66 -11.68 29.66
N ASP A 147 25.48 -11.79 28.63
CA ASP A 147 26.96 -11.75 28.79
C ASP A 147 27.44 -10.43 29.38
N THR A 148 26.88 -9.32 28.95
CA THR A 148 27.20 -7.99 29.47
C THR A 148 26.86 -7.87 30.97
N ARG A 149 25.77 -8.48 31.42
CA ARG A 149 25.37 -8.47 32.82
C ARG A 149 26.24 -9.34 33.71
N ARG A 150 26.87 -10.36 33.15
CA ARG A 150 27.80 -11.24 33.87
C ARG A 150 29.18 -10.62 34.08
N ARG A 151 29.48 -9.62 33.29
CA ARG A 151 30.74 -8.86 33.42
C ARG A 151 30.52 -7.68 34.38
#